data_a1716ce32995a4adee173d69402d9926
#
_entry.id   a1716ce32995a4adee173d69402d9926
#
_cell.length_a   1.000
_cell.length_b   1.000
_cell.length_c   1.000
_cell.angle_alpha   90.00
_cell.angle_beta   90.00
_cell.angle_gamma   90.00
#
_symmetry.space_group_name_H-M   'P 1'
#
loop_
_entity.id
_entity.type
_entity.pdbx_description
1 polymer ?
#
loop_
_entity_poly.entity_id
_entity_poly.type
_entity_poly.pdbx_seq_one_letter_code
_entity_poly.pdbx_strand_id
1 'polypeptide(L)'
;MNRILARCVPLVLMALLCFPAHGFCAGGKEKVLLDTDMVEMFDDGVALAMLAKDPKIELVGVTTVTGNSWVEEGTAWAARQIENLGEKIPVAAGASLPMRPGRHALFPKERELFGRGPDTWVGSFGHPEPASWQAYYKEHYGADPKFTLDRRHGSDFIIDAVRANPHEITIAAIGPCTNLALAIIKAPDIVPLVKRVVYMGGSFFKPGNVTPAAEFNWWADPEAAQIALRAPFAEQIIFGLDVCEKVIFTKDNYDRLLKVMGSGPQSDMLKKTFLGQNFAKDPHFSFFVWDVLVAAAIIDPSIITSEKLLPVDMNTQFGVSYGQSLAFEGQAPLGTQKARIILDVDKKRFWDMVCDGKYWTGKKN
;
A
#
# COMPACT_ATOMS: atom_id res chain seq x y z
N MET A 1 -24.30 35.75 66.73
CA MET A 1 -25.09 34.92 65.80
C MET A 1 -24.17 34.47 64.66
N ASN A 2 -23.48 33.33 64.91
CA ASN A 2 -22.47 32.78 63.99
C ASN A 2 -23.16 31.90 62.91
N ARG A 3 -22.95 32.24 61.65
CA ARG A 3 -23.30 31.34 60.51
C ARG A 3 -22.02 30.66 60.01
N ILE A 4 -21.97 29.35 60.25
CA ILE A 4 -20.96 28.44 59.73
C ILE A 4 -21.26 28.17 58.27
N LEU A 5 -20.36 28.55 57.35
CA LEU A 5 -20.39 28.20 55.94
C LEU A 5 -19.66 26.85 55.77
N ALA A 6 -20.45 25.82 55.46
CA ALA A 6 -19.91 24.53 55.04
C ALA A 6 -19.38 24.61 53.61
N ARG A 7 -18.10 24.37 53.40
CA ARG A 7 -17.47 24.23 52.09
C ARG A 7 -17.67 22.80 51.58
N CYS A 8 -18.50 22.62 50.56
CA CYS A 8 -18.54 21.38 49.78
C CYS A 8 -17.33 21.30 48.89
N VAL A 9 -16.48 20.33 49.08
CA VAL A 9 -15.39 19.94 48.16
C VAL A 9 -15.97 18.95 47.16
N PRO A 10 -15.94 19.22 45.82
CA PRO A 10 -16.37 18.23 44.86
C PRO A 10 -15.30 17.13 44.73
N LEU A 11 -15.73 15.89 44.99
CA LEU A 11 -14.94 14.69 44.71
C LEU A 11 -14.89 14.50 43.21
N VAL A 12 -13.75 14.79 42.58
CA VAL A 12 -13.52 14.46 41.15
C VAL A 12 -13.23 12.96 41.08
N LEU A 13 -14.24 12.22 40.61
CA LEU A 13 -14.10 10.81 40.29
C LEU A 13 -13.28 10.71 38.99
N MET A 14 -12.02 10.35 39.09
CA MET A 14 -11.13 10.08 37.99
C MET A 14 -11.52 8.71 37.42
N ALA A 15 -12.37 8.69 36.39
CA ALA A 15 -12.69 7.49 35.63
C ALA A 15 -11.43 7.04 34.87
N LEU A 16 -10.76 6.00 35.38
CA LEU A 16 -9.77 5.27 34.59
C LEU A 16 -10.49 4.64 33.39
N LEU A 17 -10.36 5.25 32.22
CA LEU A 17 -10.67 4.63 30.95
C LEU A 17 -9.66 3.51 30.71
N CYS A 18 -10.01 2.29 31.13
CA CYS A 18 -9.36 1.10 30.64
C CYS A 18 -9.65 0.97 29.14
N PHE A 19 -8.71 1.38 28.30
CA PHE A 19 -8.70 0.94 26.91
C PHE A 19 -8.55 -0.58 26.93
N PRO A 20 -9.42 -1.33 26.24
CA PRO A 20 -9.19 -2.74 26.07
C PRO A 20 -7.88 -2.89 25.29
N ALA A 21 -6.86 -3.44 25.93
CA ALA A 21 -5.72 -3.97 25.21
C ALA A 21 -6.28 -5.02 24.23
N HIS A 22 -6.21 -4.74 22.95
CA HIS A 22 -6.58 -5.72 21.92
C HIS A 22 -5.66 -6.91 22.13
N GLY A 23 -6.22 -7.93 22.75
CA GLY A 23 -5.53 -9.18 23.02
C GLY A 23 -5.04 -9.75 21.69
N PHE A 24 -3.75 -9.91 21.54
CA PHE A 24 -3.18 -10.81 20.56
C PHE A 24 -3.83 -12.17 20.79
N CYS A 25 -4.71 -12.59 19.86
CA CYS A 25 -5.16 -13.97 19.82
C CYS A 25 -3.93 -14.86 19.70
N ALA A 26 -3.70 -15.68 20.72
CA ALA A 26 -2.63 -16.65 20.72
C ALA A 26 -2.84 -17.64 19.57
N GLY A 27 -1.96 -17.64 18.55
CA GLY A 27 -1.68 -18.80 17.74
C GLY A 27 -2.02 -18.77 16.25
N GLY A 28 -2.73 -17.77 15.69
CA GLY A 28 -3.04 -17.70 14.25
C GLY A 28 -2.12 -16.74 13.47
N LYS A 29 -1.86 -17.04 12.21
CA LYS A 29 -1.19 -16.11 11.30
C LYS A 29 -2.14 -14.96 10.95
N GLU A 30 -1.59 -13.76 10.76
CA GLU A 30 -2.33 -12.63 10.18
C GLU A 30 -2.66 -12.91 8.73
N LYS A 31 -3.94 -12.95 8.36
CA LYS A 31 -4.37 -13.12 6.98
C LYS A 31 -4.30 -11.80 6.23
N VAL A 32 -3.48 -11.74 5.20
CA VAL A 32 -3.26 -10.55 4.39
C VAL A 32 -3.67 -10.81 2.94
N LEU A 33 -4.40 -9.88 2.34
CA LEU A 33 -4.63 -9.78 0.91
C LEU A 33 -3.85 -8.56 0.40
N LEU A 34 -2.99 -8.75 -0.59
CA LEU A 34 -2.19 -7.69 -1.20
C LEU A 34 -2.87 -7.20 -2.48
N ASP A 35 -3.25 -5.92 -2.54
CA ASP A 35 -3.75 -5.24 -3.73
C ASP A 35 -2.70 -4.22 -4.19
N THR A 36 -2.14 -4.40 -5.40
CA THR A 36 -0.87 -3.77 -5.81
C THR A 36 -0.87 -3.42 -7.30
N ASP A 37 -0.25 -2.30 -7.67
CA ASP A 37 0.11 -1.95 -9.04
C ASP A 37 1.55 -2.37 -9.37
N MET A 38 1.84 -3.62 -9.04
CA MET A 38 3.10 -4.33 -8.95
C MET A 38 4.20 -3.81 -9.88
N VAL A 39 5.27 -3.35 -9.28
CA VAL A 39 6.56 -3.16 -9.93
C VAL A 39 7.49 -4.33 -9.60
N GLU A 40 8.31 -4.80 -10.54
CA GLU A 40 8.99 -6.10 -10.45
C GLU A 40 9.66 -6.37 -9.08
N MET A 41 10.88 -5.97 -8.87
CA MET A 41 11.61 -6.26 -7.62
C MET A 41 12.01 -4.98 -6.90
N PHE A 42 11.27 -3.92 -7.13
CA PHE A 42 11.36 -2.70 -6.35
C PHE A 42 10.07 -2.59 -5.55
N ASP A 43 10.05 -1.93 -4.44
CA ASP A 43 8.96 -1.57 -3.55
C ASP A 43 7.85 -2.66 -3.40
N ASP A 44 6.89 -2.74 -4.34
CA ASP A 44 5.83 -3.77 -4.36
C ASP A 44 6.39 -5.19 -4.26
N GLY A 45 7.42 -5.50 -5.05
CA GLY A 45 8.01 -6.83 -5.07
C GLY A 45 8.75 -7.18 -3.80
N VAL A 46 9.34 -6.21 -3.13
CA VAL A 46 9.94 -6.40 -1.79
C VAL A 46 8.84 -6.59 -0.76
N ALA A 47 7.75 -5.81 -0.83
CA ALA A 47 6.58 -5.95 0.03
C ALA A 47 5.94 -7.34 -0.12
N LEU A 48 5.73 -7.81 -1.36
CA LEU A 48 5.24 -9.15 -1.66
C LEU A 48 6.13 -10.23 -1.03
N ALA A 49 7.46 -10.15 -1.22
CA ALA A 49 8.39 -11.15 -0.70
C ALA A 49 8.34 -11.21 0.83
N MET A 50 8.30 -10.05 1.51
CA MET A 50 8.20 -9.97 2.96
C MET A 50 6.90 -10.60 3.47
N LEU A 51 5.75 -10.25 2.89
CA LEU A 51 4.45 -10.79 3.29
C LEU A 51 4.35 -12.30 3.00
N ALA A 52 4.89 -12.76 1.87
CA ALA A 52 4.85 -14.18 1.50
C ALA A 52 5.73 -15.07 2.39
N LYS A 53 6.83 -14.54 2.92
CA LYS A 53 7.84 -15.31 3.67
C LYS A 53 7.78 -15.12 5.18
N ASP A 54 7.07 -14.12 5.69
CA ASP A 54 7.01 -13.94 7.15
C ASP A 54 6.17 -15.05 7.81
N PRO A 55 6.71 -15.74 8.81
CA PRO A 55 6.02 -16.85 9.47
C PRO A 55 4.75 -16.44 10.22
N LYS A 56 4.57 -15.16 10.50
CA LYS A 56 3.37 -14.61 11.15
C LYS A 56 2.25 -14.29 10.17
N ILE A 57 2.54 -14.31 8.85
CA ILE A 57 1.61 -13.90 7.79
C ILE A 57 1.11 -15.13 7.02
N GLU A 58 -0.16 -15.11 6.70
CA GLU A 58 -0.79 -15.92 5.66
C GLU A 58 -1.21 -14.99 4.54
N LEU A 59 -0.40 -14.91 3.47
CA LEU A 59 -0.77 -14.13 2.28
C LEU A 59 -1.80 -14.93 1.48
N VAL A 60 -3.08 -14.55 1.64
CA VAL A 60 -4.21 -15.32 1.07
C VAL A 60 -4.37 -15.11 -0.44
N GLY A 61 -3.79 -14.05 -0.98
CA GLY A 61 -3.77 -13.78 -2.41
C GLY A 61 -3.20 -12.40 -2.74
N VAL A 62 -2.95 -12.21 -4.03
CA VAL A 62 -2.50 -10.95 -4.63
C VAL A 62 -3.51 -10.55 -5.69
N THR A 63 -3.99 -9.32 -5.65
CA THR A 63 -4.77 -8.69 -6.72
C THR A 63 -3.94 -7.60 -7.37
N THR A 64 -3.95 -7.52 -8.69
CA THR A 64 -3.20 -6.50 -9.42
C THR A 64 -4.13 -5.44 -10.00
N VAL A 65 -3.64 -4.23 -10.11
CA VAL A 65 -4.38 -3.06 -10.62
C VAL A 65 -3.44 -2.22 -11.48
N THR A 66 -3.99 -1.50 -12.45
CA THR A 66 -3.20 -0.55 -13.23
C THR A 66 -2.86 0.69 -12.41
N GLY A 67 -1.60 1.07 -12.42
CA GLY A 67 -1.04 2.23 -11.72
C GLY A 67 0.40 2.46 -12.17
N ASN A 68 1.40 2.08 -11.39
CA ASN A 68 2.81 2.11 -11.78
C ASN A 68 3.08 1.21 -13.00
N SER A 69 2.40 0.09 -13.08
CA SER A 69 2.39 -0.83 -14.22
C SER A 69 0.97 -0.99 -14.78
N TRP A 70 0.87 -1.42 -16.03
CA TRP A 70 -0.38 -1.98 -16.52
C TRP A 70 -0.71 -3.26 -15.74
N VAL A 71 -2.00 -3.57 -15.60
CA VAL A 71 -2.44 -4.79 -14.90
C VAL A 71 -1.81 -6.05 -15.48
N GLU A 72 -1.57 -6.08 -16.79
CA GLU A 72 -0.91 -7.17 -17.50
C GLU A 72 0.55 -7.33 -17.07
N GLU A 73 1.29 -6.22 -16.98
CA GLU A 73 2.69 -6.20 -16.52
C GLU A 73 2.79 -6.61 -15.05
N GLY A 74 2.00 -5.95 -14.20
CA GLY A 74 1.96 -6.21 -12.76
C GLY A 74 1.58 -7.65 -12.46
N THR A 75 0.63 -8.22 -13.24
CA THR A 75 0.24 -9.64 -13.12
C THR A 75 1.39 -10.57 -13.51
N ALA A 76 2.11 -10.27 -14.59
CA ALA A 76 3.27 -11.07 -15.01
C ALA A 76 4.39 -11.01 -13.95
N TRP A 77 4.65 -9.85 -13.39
CA TRP A 77 5.67 -9.68 -12.35
C TRP A 77 5.28 -10.37 -11.04
N ALA A 78 4.03 -10.24 -10.60
CA ALA A 78 3.53 -10.95 -9.41
C ALA A 78 3.64 -12.47 -9.59
N ALA A 79 3.21 -13.01 -10.73
CA ALA A 79 3.33 -14.43 -11.04
C ALA A 79 4.79 -14.90 -11.00
N ARG A 80 5.70 -14.14 -11.65
CA ARG A 80 7.12 -14.48 -11.66
C ARG A 80 7.76 -14.46 -10.29
N GLN A 81 7.41 -13.48 -9.46
CA GLN A 81 7.96 -13.40 -8.11
C GLN A 81 7.48 -14.54 -7.23
N ILE A 82 6.19 -14.90 -7.29
CA ILE A 82 5.63 -16.02 -6.54
C ILE A 82 6.29 -17.34 -6.97
N GLU A 83 6.52 -17.53 -8.29
CA GLU A 83 7.30 -18.67 -8.80
C GLU A 83 8.72 -18.70 -8.22
N ASN A 84 9.42 -17.56 -8.23
CA ASN A 84 10.79 -17.45 -7.69
C ASN A 84 10.86 -17.67 -6.18
N LEU A 85 9.81 -17.29 -5.45
CA LEU A 85 9.69 -17.55 -4.01
C LEU A 85 9.36 -19.00 -3.69
N GLY A 86 8.93 -19.80 -4.68
CA GLY A 86 8.49 -21.19 -4.50
C GLY A 86 7.17 -21.31 -3.73
N GLU A 87 6.34 -20.24 -3.76
CA GLU A 87 5.06 -20.19 -3.06
C GLU A 87 3.89 -20.55 -3.99
N LYS A 88 2.73 -20.84 -3.39
CA LYS A 88 1.49 -21.14 -4.10
C LYS A 88 0.40 -20.14 -3.72
N ILE A 89 0.68 -18.87 -3.95
CA ILE A 89 -0.23 -17.76 -3.62
C ILE A 89 -1.03 -17.43 -4.88
N PRO A 90 -2.37 -17.42 -4.83
CA PRO A 90 -3.18 -17.06 -5.99
C PRO A 90 -2.98 -15.60 -6.37
N VAL A 91 -2.96 -15.33 -7.68
CA VAL A 91 -2.95 -13.97 -8.26
C VAL A 91 -4.21 -13.81 -9.10
N ALA A 92 -4.94 -12.72 -8.90
CA ALA A 92 -6.10 -12.34 -9.69
C ALA A 92 -5.86 -10.98 -10.33
N ALA A 93 -5.96 -10.91 -11.66
CA ALA A 93 -5.90 -9.65 -12.38
C ALA A 93 -7.16 -8.82 -12.11
N GLY A 94 -6.99 -7.53 -11.86
CA GLY A 94 -8.08 -6.63 -11.52
C GLY A 94 -8.31 -5.53 -12.55
N ALA A 95 -8.56 -4.31 -12.08
CA ALA A 95 -8.96 -3.19 -12.92
C ALA A 95 -7.80 -2.69 -13.80
N SER A 96 -8.05 -2.61 -15.10
CA SER A 96 -7.12 -2.06 -16.09
C SER A 96 -7.24 -0.54 -16.25
N LEU A 97 -8.35 0.05 -15.81
CA LEU A 97 -8.60 1.49 -15.96
C LEU A 97 -9.17 2.08 -14.67
N PRO A 98 -8.89 3.38 -14.41
CA PRO A 98 -9.51 4.12 -13.33
C PRO A 98 -11.03 4.19 -13.46
N MET A 99 -11.75 4.39 -12.36
CA MET A 99 -13.21 4.45 -12.32
C MET A 99 -13.79 5.58 -13.16
N ARG A 100 -13.11 6.72 -13.24
CA ARG A 100 -13.58 7.83 -14.06
C ARG A 100 -13.37 7.52 -15.54
N PRO A 101 -14.43 7.46 -16.36
CA PRO A 101 -14.31 7.19 -17.81
C PRO A 101 -13.38 8.18 -18.50
N GLY A 102 -12.44 7.67 -19.30
CA GLY A 102 -11.49 8.50 -20.04
C GLY A 102 -10.38 9.16 -19.19
N ARG A 103 -10.28 8.83 -17.91
CA ARG A 103 -9.28 9.38 -16.97
C ARG A 103 -7.86 9.24 -17.50
N HIS A 104 -7.50 8.07 -18.01
CA HIS A 104 -6.18 7.77 -18.57
C HIS A 104 -5.78 8.70 -19.72
N ALA A 105 -6.72 9.12 -20.56
CA ALA A 105 -6.47 10.06 -21.67
C ALA A 105 -6.21 11.50 -21.19
N LEU A 106 -6.53 11.82 -19.94
CA LEU A 106 -6.33 13.15 -19.34
C LEU A 106 -4.95 13.30 -18.71
N PHE A 107 -4.27 12.23 -18.34
CA PHE A 107 -2.99 12.29 -17.63
C PHE A 107 -1.93 13.19 -18.31
N PRO A 108 -1.67 13.10 -19.61
CA PRO A 108 -0.72 14.00 -20.25
C PRO A 108 -1.12 15.46 -20.15
N LYS A 109 -2.43 15.75 -20.27
CA LYS A 109 -2.96 17.11 -20.16
C LYS A 109 -2.90 17.67 -18.73
N GLU A 110 -3.09 16.84 -17.73
CA GLU A 110 -3.00 17.25 -16.33
C GLU A 110 -1.60 17.68 -15.95
N ARG A 111 -0.57 17.01 -16.47
CA ARG A 111 0.80 17.44 -16.28
C ARG A 111 1.01 18.87 -16.80
N GLU A 112 0.51 19.15 -17.99
CA GLU A 112 0.58 20.47 -18.62
C GLU A 112 -0.26 21.51 -17.87
N LEU A 113 -1.53 21.19 -17.56
CA LEU A 113 -2.48 22.11 -16.94
C LEU A 113 -2.14 22.43 -15.47
N PHE A 114 -1.55 21.48 -14.75
CA PHE A 114 -1.34 21.57 -13.31
C PHE A 114 0.13 21.80 -12.92
N GLY A 115 0.96 22.21 -13.89
CA GLY A 115 2.29 22.74 -13.62
C GLY A 115 3.37 21.68 -13.32
N ARG A 116 3.20 20.46 -13.83
CA ARG A 116 4.23 19.41 -13.73
C ARG A 116 5.02 19.30 -15.03
N GLY A 117 6.34 19.18 -14.87
CA GLY A 117 7.25 19.01 -16.00
C GLY A 117 7.02 17.72 -16.80
N PRO A 118 7.59 17.63 -18.00
CA PRO A 118 7.44 16.46 -18.88
C PRO A 118 7.99 15.15 -18.27
N ASP A 119 8.96 15.27 -17.36
CA ASP A 119 9.62 14.13 -16.73
C ASP A 119 8.88 13.59 -15.51
N THR A 120 7.68 14.10 -15.20
CA THR A 120 6.88 13.59 -14.08
C THR A 120 6.44 12.15 -14.38
N TRP A 121 6.69 11.26 -13.43
CA TRP A 121 6.25 9.89 -13.50
C TRP A 121 4.72 9.81 -13.62
N VAL A 122 4.23 9.03 -14.56
CA VAL A 122 2.79 8.78 -14.79
C VAL A 122 2.48 7.27 -14.85
N GLY A 123 3.40 6.45 -14.41
CA GLY A 123 3.25 5.00 -14.38
C GLY A 123 3.02 4.40 -15.77
N SER A 124 2.17 3.40 -15.81
CA SER A 124 1.73 2.69 -17.01
C SER A 124 1.23 3.60 -18.13
N PHE A 125 0.62 4.72 -17.79
CA PHE A 125 0.05 5.64 -18.79
C PHE A 125 1.10 6.39 -19.61
N GLY A 126 2.39 6.18 -19.34
CA GLY A 126 3.52 6.70 -20.09
C GLY A 126 3.95 5.81 -21.27
N HIS A 127 3.41 4.59 -21.40
CA HIS A 127 3.78 3.62 -22.42
C HIS A 127 2.57 2.74 -22.82
N PRO A 128 2.61 2.03 -23.97
CA PRO A 128 1.51 1.21 -24.45
C PRO A 128 1.18 0.04 -23.50
N GLU A 129 -0.11 -0.26 -23.40
CA GLU A 129 -0.60 -1.44 -22.66
C GLU A 129 -0.20 -2.73 -23.40
N PRO A 130 0.34 -3.74 -22.71
CA PRO A 130 0.62 -5.04 -23.29
C PRO A 130 -0.65 -5.78 -23.74
N ALA A 131 -0.52 -6.62 -24.77
CA ALA A 131 -1.66 -7.38 -25.31
C ALA A 131 -2.24 -8.40 -24.30
N SER A 132 -1.41 -8.94 -23.42
CA SER A 132 -1.80 -9.82 -22.31
C SER A 132 -0.62 -10.03 -21.36
N TRP A 133 -0.91 -10.45 -20.12
CA TRP A 133 0.13 -10.77 -19.15
C TRP A 133 1.02 -11.94 -19.58
N GLN A 134 0.48 -12.94 -20.31
CA GLN A 134 1.27 -14.05 -20.83
C GLN A 134 2.24 -13.60 -21.92
N ALA A 135 1.79 -12.74 -22.83
CA ALA A 135 2.64 -12.19 -23.87
C ALA A 135 3.78 -11.38 -23.26
N TYR A 136 3.46 -10.50 -22.32
CA TYR A 136 4.44 -9.71 -21.59
C TYR A 136 5.43 -10.60 -20.80
N TYR A 137 4.92 -11.60 -20.07
CA TYR A 137 5.77 -12.54 -19.33
C TYR A 137 6.76 -13.26 -20.26
N LYS A 138 6.26 -13.76 -21.40
CA LYS A 138 7.10 -14.47 -22.37
C LYS A 138 8.16 -13.56 -22.99
N GLU A 139 7.78 -12.35 -23.36
CA GLU A 139 8.71 -11.35 -23.91
C GLU A 139 9.78 -10.97 -22.89
N HIS A 140 9.37 -10.71 -21.65
CA HIS A 140 10.26 -10.21 -20.60
C HIS A 140 11.20 -11.30 -20.02
N TYR A 141 10.71 -12.53 -19.88
CA TYR A 141 11.47 -13.62 -19.24
C TYR A 141 11.96 -14.70 -20.20
N GLY A 142 11.60 -14.64 -21.48
CA GLY A 142 12.04 -15.58 -22.51
C GLY A 142 11.43 -16.98 -22.38
N ALA A 143 10.37 -17.16 -21.61
CA ALA A 143 9.70 -18.45 -21.37
C ALA A 143 8.19 -18.25 -21.13
N ASP A 144 7.40 -19.28 -21.41
CA ASP A 144 5.98 -19.26 -21.05
C ASP A 144 5.82 -19.36 -19.52
N PRO A 145 4.82 -18.67 -18.92
CA PRO A 145 4.57 -18.75 -17.49
C PRO A 145 4.14 -20.17 -17.09
N LYS A 146 4.67 -20.65 -15.97
CA LYS A 146 4.22 -21.89 -15.33
C LYS A 146 3.07 -21.63 -14.34
N PHE A 147 2.78 -20.38 -14.09
CA PHE A 147 1.78 -19.91 -13.16
C PHE A 147 0.38 -19.94 -13.81
N THR A 148 -0.63 -20.28 -13.02
CA THR A 148 -2.04 -20.20 -13.43
C THR A 148 -2.73 -19.15 -12.57
N LEU A 149 -3.29 -18.13 -13.21
CA LEU A 149 -4.04 -17.08 -12.50
C LEU A 149 -5.36 -17.60 -11.95
N ASP A 150 -5.82 -16.99 -10.87
CA ASP A 150 -7.21 -17.05 -10.49
C ASP A 150 -8.06 -16.39 -11.59
N ARG A 151 -9.18 -17.00 -11.94
CA ARG A 151 -10.03 -16.53 -13.06
C ARG A 151 -10.96 -15.38 -12.67
N ARG A 152 -11.09 -15.12 -11.37
CA ARG A 152 -11.91 -14.00 -10.87
C ARG A 152 -11.22 -12.69 -11.19
N HIS A 153 -12.01 -11.65 -11.40
CA HIS A 153 -11.50 -10.29 -11.37
C HIS A 153 -11.00 -9.94 -9.96
N GLY A 154 -9.95 -9.11 -9.82
CA GLY A 154 -9.37 -8.76 -8.53
C GLY A 154 -10.40 -8.32 -7.48
N SER A 155 -11.39 -7.50 -7.86
CA SER A 155 -12.47 -7.09 -6.95
C SER A 155 -13.34 -8.26 -6.47
N ASP A 156 -13.61 -9.26 -7.32
CA ASP A 156 -14.41 -10.43 -6.95
C ASP A 156 -13.58 -11.37 -6.06
N PHE A 157 -12.27 -11.45 -6.29
CA PHE A 157 -11.34 -12.16 -5.42
C PHE A 157 -11.33 -11.54 -4.00
N ILE A 158 -11.28 -10.19 -3.89
CA ILE A 158 -11.37 -9.48 -2.62
C ILE A 158 -12.67 -9.84 -1.89
N ILE A 159 -13.81 -9.77 -2.59
CA ILE A 159 -15.12 -10.06 -2.02
C ILE A 159 -15.16 -11.47 -1.44
N ASP A 160 -14.74 -12.47 -2.22
CA ASP A 160 -14.77 -13.86 -1.81
C ASP A 160 -13.79 -14.15 -0.66
N ALA A 161 -12.59 -13.57 -0.69
CA ALA A 161 -11.60 -13.72 0.37
C ALA A 161 -12.11 -13.17 1.71
N VAL A 162 -12.77 -12.00 1.69
CA VAL A 162 -13.34 -11.38 2.90
C VAL A 162 -14.51 -12.19 3.42
N ARG A 163 -15.43 -12.63 2.55
CA ARG A 163 -16.59 -13.46 2.96
C ARG A 163 -16.18 -14.83 3.51
N ALA A 164 -15.10 -15.41 2.97
CA ALA A 164 -14.56 -16.68 3.48
C ALA A 164 -13.85 -16.54 4.83
N ASN A 165 -13.41 -15.34 5.21
CA ASN A 165 -12.63 -15.06 6.41
C ASN A 165 -13.13 -13.77 7.10
N PRO A 166 -14.37 -13.73 7.59
CA PRO A 166 -14.96 -12.53 8.15
C PRO A 166 -14.19 -12.06 9.38
N HIS A 167 -13.84 -10.76 9.42
CA HIS A 167 -13.08 -10.07 10.46
C HIS A 167 -11.62 -10.54 10.61
N GLU A 168 -11.10 -11.32 9.66
CA GLU A 168 -9.71 -11.80 9.72
C GLU A 168 -8.81 -11.15 8.66
N ILE A 169 -9.36 -10.67 7.53
CA ILE A 169 -8.56 -10.15 6.42
C ILE A 169 -8.09 -8.73 6.69
N THR A 170 -6.78 -8.55 6.68
CA THR A 170 -6.11 -7.27 6.45
C THR A 170 -5.90 -7.08 4.96
N ILE A 171 -6.45 -6.01 4.38
CA ILE A 171 -6.19 -5.63 2.99
C ILE A 171 -5.02 -4.66 2.98
N ALA A 172 -3.91 -5.04 2.34
CA ALA A 172 -2.78 -4.17 2.04
C ALA A 172 -3.00 -3.57 0.64
N ALA A 173 -3.56 -2.37 0.58
CA ALA A 173 -3.84 -1.65 -0.67
C ALA A 173 -2.67 -0.70 -0.96
N ILE A 174 -1.70 -1.15 -1.74
CA ILE A 174 -0.45 -0.42 -2.01
C ILE A 174 -0.37 0.19 -3.42
N GLY A 175 -1.43 0.05 -4.21
CA GLY A 175 -1.65 0.71 -5.48
C GLY A 175 -2.92 1.58 -5.49
N PRO A 176 -3.40 2.02 -6.66
CA PRO A 176 -4.68 2.69 -6.80
C PRO A 176 -5.83 1.84 -6.24
N CYS A 177 -6.75 2.47 -5.51
CA CYS A 177 -7.80 1.75 -4.78
C CYS A 177 -8.92 1.17 -5.67
N THR A 178 -8.73 1.07 -6.98
CA THR A 178 -9.79 0.73 -7.95
C THR A 178 -10.42 -0.64 -7.69
N ASN A 179 -9.61 -1.67 -7.42
CA ASN A 179 -10.13 -3.00 -7.07
C ASN A 179 -10.97 -2.99 -5.80
N LEU A 180 -10.46 -2.33 -4.76
CA LEU A 180 -11.14 -2.20 -3.47
C LEU A 180 -12.45 -1.42 -3.61
N ALA A 181 -12.44 -0.31 -4.34
CA ALA A 181 -13.65 0.47 -4.60
C ALA A 181 -14.71 -0.33 -5.37
N LEU A 182 -14.30 -1.07 -6.40
CA LEU A 182 -15.19 -1.96 -7.13
C LEU A 182 -15.76 -3.07 -6.24
N ALA A 183 -14.96 -3.64 -5.34
CA ALA A 183 -15.43 -4.62 -4.37
C ALA A 183 -16.47 -4.04 -3.43
N ILE A 184 -16.25 -2.82 -2.91
CA ILE A 184 -17.20 -2.10 -2.05
C ILE A 184 -18.52 -1.83 -2.78
N ILE A 185 -18.47 -1.37 -4.04
CA ILE A 185 -19.65 -1.08 -4.85
C ILE A 185 -20.46 -2.35 -5.16
N LYS A 186 -19.76 -3.42 -5.57
CA LYS A 186 -20.38 -4.70 -5.91
C LYS A 186 -21.00 -5.40 -4.68
N ALA A 187 -20.35 -5.29 -3.54
CA ALA A 187 -20.69 -6.02 -2.32
C ALA A 187 -20.43 -5.18 -1.06
N PRO A 188 -21.27 -4.17 -0.77
CA PRO A 188 -21.07 -3.30 0.39
C PRO A 188 -21.17 -4.05 1.73
N ASP A 189 -21.72 -5.25 1.73
CA ASP A 189 -21.81 -6.15 2.89
C ASP A 189 -20.43 -6.63 3.39
N ILE A 190 -19.37 -6.57 2.56
CA ILE A 190 -18.04 -6.97 2.99
C ILE A 190 -17.35 -5.93 3.88
N VAL A 191 -17.76 -4.65 3.80
CA VAL A 191 -17.08 -3.57 4.52
C VAL A 191 -16.95 -3.84 6.03
N PRO A 192 -18.04 -4.19 6.76
CA PRO A 192 -17.91 -4.51 8.18
C PRO A 192 -17.19 -5.83 8.46
N LEU A 193 -16.98 -6.67 7.44
CA LEU A 193 -16.29 -7.97 7.59
C LEU A 193 -14.77 -7.87 7.42
N VAL A 194 -14.27 -6.76 6.87
CA VAL A 194 -12.82 -6.51 6.75
C VAL A 194 -12.25 -6.19 8.12
N LYS A 195 -11.15 -6.84 8.51
CA LYS A 195 -10.45 -6.57 9.76
C LYS A 195 -9.89 -5.16 9.80
N ARG A 196 -9.15 -4.79 8.76
CA ARG A 196 -8.58 -3.45 8.54
C ARG A 196 -8.09 -3.29 7.10
N VAL A 197 -7.94 -2.04 6.69
CA VAL A 197 -7.26 -1.69 5.43
C VAL A 197 -6.01 -0.87 5.75
N VAL A 198 -4.88 -1.25 5.17
CA VAL A 198 -3.61 -0.53 5.28
C VAL A 198 -3.21 -0.06 3.89
N TYR A 199 -3.15 1.25 3.71
CA TYR A 199 -2.90 1.87 2.42
C TYR A 199 -1.47 2.38 2.29
N MET A 200 -0.87 2.25 1.10
CA MET A 200 0.11 3.19 0.63
C MET A 200 -0.58 4.19 -0.30
N GLY A 201 -0.62 5.45 0.09
CA GLY A 201 -1.25 6.50 -0.71
C GLY A 201 -1.48 7.80 0.05
N GLY A 202 -1.71 8.85 -0.73
CA GLY A 202 -2.02 10.16 -0.21
C GLY A 202 -0.84 10.98 0.30
N SER A 203 -1.12 12.26 0.49
CA SER A 203 -0.20 13.23 1.06
C SER A 203 -1.02 14.30 1.79
N PHE A 204 -0.95 14.33 3.13
CA PHE A 204 -1.84 15.17 3.94
C PHE A 204 -1.19 16.46 4.44
N PHE A 205 0.09 16.40 4.81
CA PHE A 205 0.81 17.50 5.45
C PHE A 205 2.03 17.97 4.64
N LYS A 206 2.16 17.50 3.41
CA LYS A 206 3.22 17.86 2.48
C LYS A 206 2.72 17.89 1.04
N PRO A 207 3.46 18.46 0.08
CA PRO A 207 3.11 18.40 -1.34
C PRO A 207 3.04 16.97 -1.87
N GLY A 208 2.25 16.77 -2.92
CA GLY A 208 2.20 15.52 -3.67
C GLY A 208 3.46 15.28 -4.50
N ASN A 209 3.58 14.07 -5.06
CA ASN A 209 4.69 13.67 -5.91
C ASN A 209 4.34 13.61 -7.42
N VAL A 210 3.05 13.67 -7.78
CA VAL A 210 2.59 13.75 -9.18
C VAL A 210 2.08 15.13 -9.54
N THR A 211 1.25 15.74 -8.72
CA THR A 211 0.92 17.16 -8.79
C THR A 211 1.30 17.82 -7.46
N PRO A 212 1.36 19.14 -7.37
CA PRO A 212 1.61 19.79 -6.08
C PRO A 212 0.62 19.37 -4.97
N ALA A 213 -0.56 18.90 -5.36
CA ALA A 213 -1.63 18.53 -4.44
C ALA A 213 -1.78 17.01 -4.22
N ALA A 214 -1.31 16.17 -5.15
CA ALA A 214 -1.70 14.75 -5.18
C ALA A 214 -0.52 13.77 -5.19
N GLU A 215 -0.67 12.71 -4.42
CA GLU A 215 0.18 11.52 -4.43
C GLU A 215 -0.27 10.57 -5.55
N PHE A 216 0.66 9.78 -6.11
CA PHE A 216 0.49 9.01 -7.33
C PHE A 216 -0.67 7.99 -7.27
N ASN A 217 -0.73 7.11 -6.29
CA ASN A 217 -1.73 6.06 -6.22
C ASN A 217 -3.16 6.63 -6.19
N TRP A 218 -3.36 7.66 -5.38
CA TRP A 218 -4.67 8.27 -5.23
C TRP A 218 -4.95 9.34 -6.31
N TRP A 219 -3.92 9.91 -6.94
CA TRP A 219 -4.10 10.72 -8.14
C TRP A 219 -4.51 9.87 -9.35
N ALA A 220 -4.02 8.64 -9.47
CA ALA A 220 -4.39 7.73 -10.55
C ALA A 220 -5.90 7.47 -10.57
N ASP A 221 -6.52 7.24 -9.41
CA ASP A 221 -7.97 7.04 -9.28
C ASP A 221 -8.54 7.69 -7.99
N PRO A 222 -8.74 9.02 -7.99
CA PRO A 222 -9.27 9.73 -6.81
C PRO A 222 -10.67 9.30 -6.42
N GLU A 223 -11.51 8.94 -7.39
CA GLU A 223 -12.87 8.45 -7.13
C GLU A 223 -12.82 7.12 -6.37
N ALA A 224 -11.95 6.20 -6.75
CA ALA A 224 -11.77 4.94 -6.03
C ALA A 224 -11.21 5.17 -4.61
N ALA A 225 -10.22 6.05 -4.48
CA ALA A 225 -9.67 6.40 -3.17
C ALA A 225 -10.74 7.02 -2.25
N GLN A 226 -11.61 7.90 -2.76
CA GLN A 226 -12.70 8.47 -1.98
C GLN A 226 -13.69 7.40 -1.51
N ILE A 227 -14.08 6.48 -2.40
CA ILE A 227 -15.00 5.38 -2.04
C ILE A 227 -14.39 4.52 -0.94
N ALA A 228 -13.11 4.16 -1.06
CA ALA A 228 -12.42 3.36 -0.07
C ALA A 228 -12.30 4.09 1.28
N LEU A 229 -11.87 5.35 1.30
CA LEU A 229 -11.71 6.14 2.51
C LEU A 229 -13.02 6.42 3.24
N ARG A 230 -14.13 6.57 2.50
CA ARG A 230 -15.45 6.81 3.07
C ARG A 230 -16.17 5.54 3.51
N ALA A 231 -15.67 4.35 3.12
CA ALA A 231 -16.22 3.09 3.59
C ALA A 231 -15.96 2.93 5.10
N PRO A 232 -16.98 2.57 5.90
CA PRO A 232 -16.87 2.47 7.36
C PRO A 232 -16.18 1.16 7.78
N PHE A 233 -14.91 1.00 7.37
CA PHE A 233 -14.08 -0.09 7.82
C PHE A 233 -13.79 0.01 9.33
N ALA A 234 -13.57 -1.13 9.99
CA ALA A 234 -13.26 -1.17 11.41
C ALA A 234 -11.97 -0.39 11.76
N GLU A 235 -10.96 -0.45 10.88
CA GLU A 235 -9.72 0.31 11.00
C GLU A 235 -9.16 0.64 9.62
N GLN A 236 -8.67 1.88 9.47
CA GLN A 236 -7.95 2.36 8.29
C GLN A 236 -6.62 2.97 8.71
N ILE A 237 -5.52 2.54 8.08
CA ILE A 237 -4.15 2.98 8.36
C ILE A 237 -3.52 3.45 7.06
N ILE A 238 -2.93 4.64 7.05
CA ILE A 238 -2.43 5.28 5.83
C ILE A 238 -0.94 5.58 5.97
N PHE A 239 -0.15 5.00 5.08
CA PHE A 239 1.26 5.32 4.85
C PHE A 239 1.33 6.23 3.63
N GLY A 240 1.15 7.54 3.85
CA GLY A 240 1.28 8.57 2.82
C GLY A 240 2.72 9.03 2.61
N LEU A 241 2.91 9.98 1.69
CA LEU A 241 4.22 10.61 1.49
C LEU A 241 4.76 11.25 2.77
N ASP A 242 3.86 11.56 3.72
CA ASP A 242 4.15 12.15 5.03
C ASP A 242 5.16 11.33 5.85
N VAL A 243 5.17 10.02 5.67
CA VAL A 243 6.13 9.10 6.29
C VAL A 243 7.08 8.48 5.28
N CYS A 244 6.58 8.09 4.09
CA CYS A 244 7.36 7.33 3.12
C CYS A 244 8.61 8.09 2.67
N GLU A 245 8.50 9.40 2.41
CA GLU A 245 9.65 10.22 2.01
C GLU A 245 10.61 10.62 3.17
N LYS A 246 10.40 10.07 4.35
CA LYS A 246 11.37 10.13 5.46
C LYS A 246 12.25 8.91 5.54
N VAL A 247 11.91 7.84 4.81
CA VAL A 247 12.67 6.58 4.79
C VAL A 247 13.46 6.49 3.50
N ILE A 248 14.76 6.70 3.62
CA ILE A 248 15.66 6.80 2.48
C ILE A 248 16.31 5.44 2.20
N PHE A 249 16.21 5.01 0.94
CA PHE A 249 16.96 3.87 0.41
C PHE A 249 18.30 4.35 -0.10
N THR A 250 19.34 4.04 0.66
CA THR A 250 20.74 4.41 0.35
C THR A 250 21.48 3.25 -0.27
N LYS A 251 22.67 3.54 -0.81
CA LYS A 251 23.60 2.50 -1.32
C LYS A 251 23.93 1.45 -0.26
N ASP A 252 24.13 1.87 0.99
CA ASP A 252 24.43 0.95 2.09
C ASP A 252 23.28 -0.03 2.35
N ASN A 253 22.03 0.46 2.32
CA ASN A 253 20.84 -0.40 2.45
C ASN A 253 20.69 -1.34 1.25
N TYR A 254 20.99 -0.86 0.05
CA TYR A 254 20.97 -1.67 -1.17
C TYR A 254 22.01 -2.82 -1.11
N ASP A 255 23.26 -2.50 -0.73
CA ASP A 255 24.32 -3.51 -0.60
C ASP A 255 24.02 -4.52 0.50
N ARG A 256 23.47 -4.05 1.62
CA ARG A 256 23.03 -4.91 2.70
C ARG A 256 21.92 -5.85 2.24
N LEU A 257 20.93 -5.34 1.49
CA LEU A 257 19.83 -6.13 0.94
C LEU A 257 20.36 -7.18 -0.05
N LEU A 258 21.19 -6.81 -0.99
CA LEU A 258 21.84 -7.76 -1.93
C LEU A 258 22.65 -8.84 -1.21
N LYS A 259 23.36 -8.47 -0.15
CA LYS A 259 24.13 -9.43 0.65
C LYS A 259 23.25 -10.49 1.28
N VAL A 260 22.10 -10.11 1.83
CA VAL A 260 21.18 -11.09 2.45
C VAL A 260 20.36 -11.88 1.44
N MET A 261 20.08 -11.31 0.26
CA MET A 261 19.48 -12.04 -0.86
C MET A 261 20.41 -13.12 -1.41
N GLY A 262 21.72 -12.89 -1.36
CA GLY A 262 22.70 -13.79 -1.97
C GLY A 262 22.64 -13.77 -3.50
N SER A 263 23.06 -14.86 -4.13
CA SER A 263 22.95 -15.07 -5.58
C SER A 263 21.64 -15.77 -5.90
N GLY A 264 20.86 -15.23 -6.85
CA GLY A 264 19.62 -15.86 -7.28
C GLY A 264 18.68 -14.88 -8.02
N PRO A 265 17.53 -15.40 -8.50
CA PRO A 265 16.63 -14.61 -9.34
C PRO A 265 16.22 -13.27 -8.73
N GLN A 266 15.94 -13.21 -7.44
CA GLN A 266 15.49 -11.99 -6.76
C GLN A 266 16.59 -10.92 -6.73
N SER A 267 17.83 -11.29 -6.37
CA SER A 267 18.96 -10.35 -6.40
C SER A 267 19.30 -9.89 -7.82
N ASP A 268 19.13 -10.76 -8.82
CA ASP A 268 19.35 -10.40 -10.21
C ASP A 268 18.26 -9.47 -10.74
N MET A 269 17.00 -9.68 -10.31
CA MET A 269 15.90 -8.76 -10.60
C MET A 269 16.15 -7.39 -9.98
N LEU A 270 16.51 -7.32 -8.68
CA LEU A 270 16.79 -6.06 -7.98
C LEU A 270 17.92 -5.27 -8.67
N LYS A 271 18.99 -5.93 -9.13
CA LYS A 271 20.10 -5.29 -9.87
C LYS A 271 19.66 -4.68 -11.21
N LYS A 272 18.64 -5.29 -11.85
CA LYS A 272 18.12 -4.81 -13.14
C LYS A 272 17.13 -3.66 -13.00
N THR A 273 16.57 -3.42 -11.82
CA THR A 273 15.70 -2.27 -11.58
C THR A 273 16.44 -0.95 -11.81
N PHE A 274 15.67 0.13 -11.99
CA PHE A 274 16.25 1.47 -12.10
C PHE A 274 17.10 1.82 -10.87
N LEU A 275 16.74 1.35 -9.68
CA LEU A 275 17.53 1.52 -8.46
C LEU A 275 18.90 0.86 -8.57
N GLY A 276 18.92 -0.43 -8.94
CA GLY A 276 20.17 -1.17 -9.10
C GLY A 276 21.08 -0.54 -10.11
N GLN A 277 20.53 -0.07 -11.23
CA GLN A 277 21.28 0.62 -12.28
C GLN A 277 21.82 1.99 -11.82
N ASN A 278 21.04 2.75 -11.04
CA ASN A 278 21.50 4.04 -10.52
C ASN A 278 22.55 3.87 -9.42
N PHE A 279 22.37 2.94 -8.47
CA PHE A 279 23.37 2.64 -7.45
C PHE A 279 24.69 2.09 -8.04
N ALA A 280 24.64 1.42 -9.19
CA ALA A 280 25.84 0.99 -9.89
C ALA A 280 26.64 2.16 -10.52
N LYS A 281 25.97 3.24 -10.88
CA LYS A 281 26.55 4.43 -11.51
C LYS A 281 26.97 5.50 -10.50
N ASP A 282 26.17 5.68 -9.45
CA ASP A 282 26.38 6.72 -8.44
C ASP A 282 26.16 6.15 -7.03
N PRO A 283 27.22 6.00 -6.23
CA PRO A 283 27.13 5.53 -4.86
C PRO A 283 26.42 6.52 -3.92
N HIS A 284 26.26 7.79 -4.31
CA HIS A 284 25.55 8.81 -3.55
C HIS A 284 24.07 8.91 -3.94
N PHE A 285 23.65 8.17 -4.96
CA PHE A 285 22.24 8.06 -5.32
C PHE A 285 21.43 7.61 -4.10
N SER A 286 20.26 8.17 -3.94
CA SER A 286 19.31 7.77 -2.91
C SER A 286 17.89 7.87 -3.46
N PHE A 287 17.00 7.07 -2.91
CA PHE A 287 15.61 7.07 -3.31
C PHE A 287 14.70 6.86 -2.09
N PHE A 288 13.40 6.89 -2.28
CA PHE A 288 12.44 6.61 -1.22
C PHE A 288 11.97 5.16 -1.28
N VAL A 289 11.30 4.70 -0.21
CA VAL A 289 10.49 3.48 -0.19
C VAL A 289 9.10 3.82 0.31
N TRP A 290 8.12 3.18 -0.27
CA TRP A 290 6.71 3.42 0.03
C TRP A 290 6.02 2.13 0.51
N ASP A 291 5.79 1.16 -0.34
CA ASP A 291 4.99 -0.05 -0.13
C ASP A 291 5.57 -1.00 0.90
N VAL A 292 6.90 -1.06 0.95
CA VAL A 292 7.63 -1.88 1.92
C VAL A 292 7.30 -1.49 3.36
N LEU A 293 6.98 -0.20 3.60
CA LEU A 293 6.56 0.29 4.92
C LEU A 293 5.23 -0.32 5.36
N VAL A 294 4.29 -0.48 4.43
CA VAL A 294 3.00 -1.14 4.69
C VAL A 294 3.22 -2.59 5.10
N ALA A 295 4.01 -3.34 4.32
CA ALA A 295 4.35 -4.72 4.63
C ALA A 295 5.04 -4.86 5.99
N ALA A 296 6.04 -4.01 6.26
CA ALA A 296 6.78 -4.02 7.53
C ALA A 296 5.86 -3.72 8.73
N ALA A 297 4.96 -2.74 8.60
CA ALA A 297 4.03 -2.38 9.68
C ALA A 297 2.92 -3.43 9.91
N ILE A 298 2.50 -4.16 8.88
CA ILE A 298 1.59 -5.30 9.05
C ILE A 298 2.28 -6.42 9.84
N ILE A 299 3.54 -6.72 9.51
CA ILE A 299 4.35 -7.75 10.17
C ILE A 299 4.69 -7.35 11.61
N ASP A 300 5.02 -6.08 11.82
CA ASP A 300 5.41 -5.53 13.12
C ASP A 300 4.92 -4.08 13.30
N PRO A 301 3.70 -3.88 13.82
CA PRO A 301 3.13 -2.55 14.03
C PRO A 301 3.95 -1.66 14.96
N SER A 302 4.86 -2.22 15.77
CA SER A 302 5.67 -1.46 16.72
C SER A 302 6.78 -0.63 16.05
N ILE A 303 6.95 -0.73 14.73
CA ILE A 303 7.80 0.22 13.97
C ILE A 303 7.20 1.62 13.90
N ILE A 304 5.87 1.76 14.07
CA ILE A 304 5.19 3.06 14.02
C ILE A 304 5.54 3.85 15.27
N THR A 305 6.12 5.04 15.10
CA THR A 305 6.54 5.91 16.20
C THR A 305 5.71 7.18 16.32
N SER A 306 5.01 7.59 15.26
CA SER A 306 4.16 8.77 15.28
C SER A 306 3.00 8.64 14.30
N GLU A 307 1.80 9.04 14.73
CA GLU A 307 0.59 9.01 13.92
C GLU A 307 -0.43 10.07 14.36
N LYS A 308 -1.40 10.38 13.50
CA LYS A 308 -2.61 11.16 13.82
C LYS A 308 -3.85 10.37 13.42
N LEU A 309 -4.84 10.32 14.28
CA LEU A 309 -6.17 9.78 13.97
C LEU A 309 -7.11 10.92 13.59
N LEU A 310 -7.38 11.09 12.31
CA LEU A 310 -8.17 12.21 11.78
C LEU A 310 -9.23 11.71 10.80
N PRO A 311 -10.38 12.42 10.67
CA PRO A 311 -11.27 12.25 9.53
C PRO A 311 -10.54 12.59 8.25
N VAL A 312 -10.71 11.75 7.21
CA VAL A 312 -10.04 11.90 5.91
C VAL A 312 -11.02 11.90 4.77
N ASP A 313 -10.65 12.51 3.66
CA ASP A 313 -11.41 12.52 2.41
C ASP A 313 -10.49 12.75 1.21
N MET A 314 -11.07 12.70 0.01
CA MET A 314 -10.41 12.99 -1.26
C MET A 314 -11.10 14.11 -2.02
N ASN A 315 -10.33 14.96 -2.69
CA ASN A 315 -10.89 15.90 -3.65
C ASN A 315 -11.01 15.22 -5.04
N THR A 316 -12.24 15.00 -5.47
CA THR A 316 -12.59 14.42 -6.79
C THR A 316 -13.07 15.46 -7.79
N GLN A 317 -13.00 16.75 -7.46
CA GLN A 317 -13.31 17.83 -8.40
C GLN A 317 -12.12 18.03 -9.34
N PHE A 318 -12.35 17.88 -10.65
CA PHE A 318 -11.31 18.05 -11.63
C PHE A 318 -10.78 19.49 -11.64
N GLY A 319 -9.49 19.66 -11.45
CA GLY A 319 -8.80 20.93 -11.31
C GLY A 319 -7.40 20.74 -10.70
N VAL A 320 -6.74 21.83 -10.33
CA VAL A 320 -5.36 21.83 -9.81
C VAL A 320 -5.17 21.01 -8.52
N SER A 321 -6.24 20.76 -7.78
CA SER A 321 -6.25 19.97 -6.54
C SER A 321 -6.93 18.61 -6.70
N TYR A 322 -7.19 18.15 -7.93
CA TYR A 322 -7.74 16.83 -8.18
C TYR A 322 -6.82 15.73 -7.65
N GLY A 323 -7.37 14.81 -6.86
CA GLY A 323 -6.60 13.78 -6.18
C GLY A 323 -5.91 14.24 -4.89
N GLN A 324 -6.20 15.44 -4.39
CA GLN A 324 -5.68 15.90 -3.11
C GLN A 324 -6.31 15.14 -1.95
N SER A 325 -5.46 14.61 -1.07
CA SER A 325 -5.87 14.02 0.20
C SER A 325 -6.18 15.09 1.23
N LEU A 326 -7.27 14.93 1.96
CA LEU A 326 -7.76 15.90 2.94
C LEU A 326 -7.84 15.27 4.32
N ALA A 327 -7.30 15.93 5.34
CA ALA A 327 -7.44 15.56 6.74
C ALA A 327 -8.02 16.74 7.53
N PHE A 328 -8.94 16.44 8.45
CA PHE A 328 -9.70 17.47 9.18
C PHE A 328 -9.36 17.41 10.67
N GLU A 329 -8.74 18.45 11.20
CA GLU A 329 -8.44 18.59 12.65
C GLU A 329 -9.67 19.10 13.45
N GLY A 330 -10.73 19.54 12.76
CA GLY A 330 -11.97 20.03 13.36
C GLY A 330 -13.20 19.32 12.82
N GLN A 331 -14.24 20.09 12.49
CA GLN A 331 -15.44 19.57 11.90
C GLN A 331 -15.16 19.05 10.48
N ALA A 332 -15.54 17.82 10.22
CA ALA A 332 -15.36 17.18 8.93
C ALA A 332 -16.68 17.05 8.17
N PRO A 333 -16.66 16.93 6.83
CA PRO A 333 -17.85 16.66 6.04
C PRO A 333 -18.57 15.37 6.46
N LEU A 334 -19.87 15.32 6.26
CA LEU A 334 -20.65 14.09 6.50
C LEU A 334 -20.16 12.95 5.62
N GLY A 335 -20.10 11.75 6.20
CA GLY A 335 -19.65 10.53 5.52
C GLY A 335 -18.15 10.30 5.54
N THR A 336 -17.34 11.24 6.03
CA THR A 336 -15.91 10.98 6.25
C THR A 336 -15.70 9.95 7.37
N GLN A 337 -14.68 9.12 7.21
CA GLN A 337 -14.25 8.16 8.24
C GLN A 337 -12.90 8.59 8.81
N LYS A 338 -12.61 8.16 10.05
CA LYS A 338 -11.30 8.37 10.65
C LYS A 338 -10.30 7.34 10.16
N ALA A 339 -9.09 7.81 9.84
CA ALA A 339 -7.97 6.95 9.54
C ALA A 339 -6.74 7.35 10.38
N ARG A 340 -5.89 6.38 10.67
CA ARG A 340 -4.59 6.60 11.29
C ARG A 340 -3.61 7.01 10.19
N ILE A 341 -3.22 8.26 10.16
CA ILE A 341 -2.20 8.79 9.23
C ILE A 341 -0.85 8.62 9.90
N ILE A 342 0.00 7.78 9.34
CA ILE A 342 1.33 7.50 9.88
C ILE A 342 2.27 8.64 9.51
N LEU A 343 2.98 9.16 10.52
CA LEU A 343 3.85 10.32 10.38
C LEU A 343 5.33 10.00 10.54
N ASP A 344 5.67 8.95 11.32
CA ASP A 344 7.06 8.50 11.45
C ASP A 344 7.14 7.02 11.86
N VAL A 345 8.30 6.41 11.56
CA VAL A 345 8.62 5.01 11.89
C VAL A 345 10.05 4.91 12.42
N ASP A 346 10.34 3.84 13.16
CA ASP A 346 11.71 3.45 13.49
C ASP A 346 12.45 2.95 12.24
N LYS A 347 13.18 3.84 11.61
CA LYS A 347 13.89 3.60 10.32
C LYS A 347 14.95 2.53 10.45
N LYS A 348 15.64 2.47 11.60
CA LYS A 348 16.67 1.45 11.82
C LYS A 348 16.02 0.07 11.87
N ARG A 349 14.98 -0.08 12.67
CA ARG A 349 14.22 -1.33 12.82
C ARG A 349 13.58 -1.75 11.49
N PHE A 350 13.03 -0.80 10.75
CA PHE A 350 12.50 -1.04 9.41
C PHE A 350 13.56 -1.68 8.49
N TRP A 351 14.75 -1.07 8.38
CA TRP A 351 15.81 -1.61 7.53
C TRP A 351 16.39 -2.94 8.05
N ASP A 352 16.40 -3.13 9.37
CA ASP A 352 16.76 -4.42 9.96
C ASP A 352 15.76 -5.52 9.59
N MET A 353 14.47 -5.20 9.49
CA MET A 353 13.44 -6.11 9.01
C MET A 353 13.61 -6.41 7.51
N VAL A 354 13.70 -5.39 6.66
CA VAL A 354 13.83 -5.57 5.19
C VAL A 354 15.06 -6.42 4.85
N CYS A 355 16.16 -6.22 5.58
CA CYS A 355 17.39 -6.97 5.40
C CYS A 355 17.48 -8.25 6.27
N ASP A 356 16.36 -8.79 6.73
CA ASP A 356 16.36 -10.10 7.40
C ASP A 356 16.42 -11.24 6.36
N GLY A 357 17.42 -12.11 6.50
CA GLY A 357 17.64 -13.22 5.59
C GLY A 357 16.47 -14.20 5.48
N LYS A 358 15.54 -14.23 6.45
CA LYS A 358 14.36 -15.10 6.41
C LYS A 358 13.46 -14.88 5.20
N TYR A 359 13.42 -13.66 4.66
CA TYR A 359 12.60 -13.32 3.49
C TYR A 359 13.25 -13.75 2.16
N TRP A 360 14.57 -13.89 2.16
CA TRP A 360 15.35 -14.02 0.93
C TRP A 360 15.97 -15.41 0.75
N THR A 361 16.51 -15.98 1.81
CA THR A 361 17.22 -17.27 1.77
C THR A 361 16.58 -18.35 2.65
N GLY A 362 15.52 -18.01 3.38
CA GLY A 362 14.91 -18.88 4.39
C GLY A 362 15.76 -19.07 5.65
N LYS A 363 16.93 -18.43 5.74
CA LYS A 363 17.80 -18.45 6.92
C LYS A 363 17.54 -17.21 7.75
N LYS A 364 17.33 -17.36 9.06
CA LYS A 364 17.37 -16.25 10.00
C LYS A 364 18.83 -15.82 10.17
N ASN A 365 19.09 -14.51 10.14
CA ASN A 365 20.38 -13.94 10.52
C ASN A 365 20.64 -14.12 12.00
#